data_3086dcd1522a87256dce73d276e1cbc5
#
_entry.id   3086dcd1522a87256dce73d276e1cbc5
#
_cell.length_a   1.000
_cell.length_b   1.000
_cell.length_c   1.000
_cell.angle_alpha   90.00
_cell.angle_beta   90.00
_cell.angle_gamma   90.00
#
_symmetry.space_group_name_H-M   'P 1'
#
loop_
_entity.id
_entity.type
_entity.pdbx_description
1 polymer ?
#
loop_
_entity_poly.entity_id
_entity_poly.type
_entity_poly.pdbx_seq_one_letter_code
_entity_poly.pdbx_strand_id
1 'polypeptide(L)'
;EGASEADLASRPELVRGYIGPLALGANAPDPKRAARYFLDPRVVAGTSWITGANAVDQHVFGLVAGRDFLAAGQAGQPALDVATVLEGDPAPDGSGPLEPARGIEMGHIFQLGRKYADALGLKVLDQNGKLVTVTMGSYGVGVTRSVAAVAEEYADDKGLSWPVNLAPAHVHVVATGKDEAVFAAASKLAQDLEEAGLEVLYDDRRKVSAGVKFADAELLGLPYILVVGRGLASGVVELKNRRTAAALELPLAEAAAHVAAEVEAALAAST
;
A
#
# COMPACT_ATOMS: atom_id res chain seq x y z
N GLU A 1 17.91 -11.25 20.02
CA GLU A 1 18.08 -12.68 19.79
C GLU A 1 17.35 -13.45 20.87
N GLY A 2 16.61 -14.52 20.49
CA GLY A 2 15.89 -15.35 21.47
C GLY A 2 16.84 -16.20 22.31
N ALA A 3 16.45 -16.52 23.57
CA ALA A 3 17.22 -17.39 24.43
C ALA A 3 17.30 -18.82 23.84
N SER A 4 18.49 -19.36 23.77
CA SER A 4 18.73 -20.76 23.37
C SER A 4 18.31 -21.75 24.45
N GLU A 5 18.21 -23.01 24.10
CA GLU A 5 17.96 -24.07 25.10
C GLU A 5 19.08 -24.16 26.16
N ALA A 6 20.32 -23.89 25.79
CA ALA A 6 21.44 -23.85 26.71
C ALA A 6 21.31 -22.67 27.69
N ASP A 7 20.82 -21.52 27.26
CA ASP A 7 20.56 -20.38 28.13
C ASP A 7 19.47 -20.73 29.16
N LEU A 8 18.39 -21.35 28.73
CA LEU A 8 17.31 -21.78 29.62
C LEU A 8 17.75 -22.91 30.57
N ALA A 9 18.54 -23.88 30.08
CA ALA A 9 19.09 -24.95 30.92
C ALA A 9 19.97 -24.41 32.04
N SER A 10 20.66 -23.30 31.84
CA SER A 10 21.43 -22.61 32.86
C SER A 10 20.57 -21.86 33.90
N ARG A 11 19.27 -21.77 33.67
CA ARG A 11 18.29 -21.00 34.46
C ARG A 11 17.00 -21.81 34.67
N PRO A 12 17.04 -22.83 35.53
CA PRO A 12 15.91 -23.75 35.75
C PRO A 12 14.65 -23.06 36.30
N GLU A 13 14.76 -21.84 36.82
CA GLU A 13 13.65 -21.01 37.25
C GLU A 13 12.86 -20.42 36.07
N LEU A 14 13.42 -20.43 34.87
CA LEU A 14 12.77 -19.89 33.63
C LEU A 14 12.23 -21.06 32.80
N VAL A 15 11.05 -21.54 33.13
CA VAL A 15 10.45 -22.66 32.43
C VAL A 15 9.83 -22.17 31.11
N ARG A 16 10.34 -22.64 29.98
CA ARG A 16 9.88 -22.24 28.64
C ARG A 16 8.36 -22.44 28.46
N GLY A 17 7.68 -21.38 28.04
CA GLY A 17 6.22 -21.38 27.87
C GLY A 17 5.45 -21.08 29.16
N TYR A 18 6.08 -21.13 30.34
CA TYR A 18 5.43 -20.95 31.64
C TYR A 18 6.14 -19.94 32.53
N ILE A 19 6.96 -19.05 31.96
CA ILE A 19 7.66 -18.00 32.74
C ILE A 19 6.63 -16.99 33.26
N GLY A 20 6.74 -16.66 34.53
CA GLY A 20 5.91 -15.65 35.18
C GLY A 20 6.72 -14.67 36.01
N PRO A 21 6.15 -13.56 36.46
CA PRO A 21 6.86 -12.49 37.15
C PRO A 21 7.44 -12.90 38.50
N LEU A 22 6.97 -14.01 39.08
CA LEU A 22 7.47 -14.51 40.35
C LEU A 22 8.88 -15.15 40.28
N ALA A 23 9.41 -15.40 39.06
CA ALA A 23 10.79 -15.84 38.83
C ALA A 23 11.70 -14.74 38.28
N LEU A 24 11.23 -13.51 38.22
CA LEU A 24 11.91 -12.40 37.56
C LEU A 24 12.25 -11.27 38.53
N GLY A 25 13.27 -10.50 38.19
CA GLY A 25 13.68 -9.33 38.98
C GLY A 25 13.89 -9.62 40.46
N ALA A 26 13.33 -8.80 41.34
CA ALA A 26 13.45 -8.94 42.79
C ALA A 26 12.79 -10.22 43.36
N ASN A 27 11.87 -10.83 42.61
CA ASN A 27 11.14 -12.04 43.01
C ASN A 27 11.89 -13.33 42.62
N ALA A 28 13.00 -13.23 41.87
CA ALA A 28 13.77 -14.39 41.46
C ALA A 28 14.36 -15.13 42.67
N PRO A 29 14.47 -16.49 42.63
CA PRO A 29 15.08 -17.27 43.68
C PRO A 29 16.54 -16.85 44.01
N ASP A 30 17.28 -16.39 43.04
CA ASP A 30 18.59 -15.74 43.20
C ASP A 30 18.55 -14.33 42.58
N PRO A 31 18.35 -13.27 43.38
CA PRO A 31 18.30 -11.90 42.90
C PRO A 31 19.55 -11.41 42.16
N LYS A 32 20.71 -12.00 42.40
CA LYS A 32 21.97 -11.63 41.73
C LYS A 32 22.04 -12.15 40.30
N ARG A 33 21.29 -13.18 39.99
CA ARG A 33 21.17 -13.79 38.66
C ARG A 33 19.83 -13.50 38.00
N ALA A 34 18.97 -12.70 38.63
CA ALA A 34 17.65 -12.40 38.14
C ALA A 34 17.64 -11.83 36.72
N ALA A 35 16.78 -12.36 35.87
CA ALA A 35 16.53 -11.78 34.59
C ALA A 35 15.84 -10.43 34.75
N ARG A 36 16.35 -9.39 34.07
CA ARG A 36 15.65 -8.12 33.96
C ARG A 36 14.42 -8.31 33.05
N TYR A 37 13.37 -7.65 33.37
CA TYR A 37 12.15 -7.64 32.55
C TYR A 37 11.57 -6.23 32.44
N PHE A 38 10.73 -6.04 31.46
CA PHE A 38 10.00 -4.81 31.23
C PHE A 38 8.51 -5.11 31.37
N LEU A 39 7.75 -4.11 31.75
CA LEU A 39 6.31 -4.21 31.86
C LEU A 39 5.66 -3.26 30.83
N ASP A 40 4.55 -3.70 30.27
CA ASP A 40 3.69 -2.84 29.51
C ASP A 40 3.04 -1.79 30.44
N PRO A 41 2.84 -0.52 30.00
CA PRO A 41 2.18 0.51 30.80
C PRO A 41 0.80 0.13 31.31
N ARG A 42 0.12 -0.82 30.68
CA ARG A 42 -1.20 -1.35 31.11
C ARG A 42 -1.13 -2.21 32.37
N VAL A 43 0.05 -2.67 32.76
CA VAL A 43 0.26 -3.44 34.01
C VAL A 43 0.31 -2.47 35.20
N VAL A 44 -0.81 -1.81 35.47
CA VAL A 44 -0.92 -0.84 36.56
C VAL A 44 -1.22 -1.52 37.91
N ALA A 45 -0.84 -0.85 38.99
CA ALA A 45 -1.10 -1.37 40.34
C ALA A 45 -2.61 -1.66 40.55
N GLY A 46 -2.90 -2.84 41.11
CA GLY A 46 -4.26 -3.30 41.37
C GLY A 46 -4.86 -4.15 40.25
N THR A 47 -4.26 -4.20 39.05
CA THR A 47 -4.74 -5.08 37.97
C THR A 47 -4.39 -6.54 38.25
N SER A 48 -5.31 -7.45 37.92
CA SER A 48 -5.19 -8.90 38.13
C SER A 48 -4.83 -9.61 36.82
N TRP A 49 -3.87 -10.53 36.88
CA TRP A 49 -3.27 -11.19 35.73
C TRP A 49 -3.24 -12.70 35.87
N ILE A 50 -3.20 -13.38 34.73
CA ILE A 50 -2.90 -14.80 34.58
C ILE A 50 -1.51 -14.89 33.97
N THR A 51 -0.60 -15.64 34.59
CA THR A 51 0.78 -15.80 34.13
C THR A 51 1.24 -17.24 34.20
N GLY A 52 2.40 -17.57 33.65
CA GLY A 52 3.07 -18.82 33.90
C GLY A 52 3.42 -18.96 35.38
N ALA A 53 3.37 -20.20 35.88
CA ALA A 53 3.70 -20.55 37.26
C ALA A 53 5.16 -20.96 37.44
N ASN A 54 6.02 -20.80 36.43
CA ASN A 54 7.43 -21.29 36.41
C ASN A 54 7.52 -22.81 36.59
N ALA A 55 6.49 -23.54 36.25
CA ALA A 55 6.43 -25.00 36.23
C ALA A 55 5.69 -25.45 34.96
N VAL A 56 6.11 -26.60 34.43
CA VAL A 56 5.50 -27.16 33.19
C VAL A 56 4.01 -27.40 33.41
N ASP A 57 3.20 -26.99 32.41
CA ASP A 57 1.75 -27.13 32.39
C ASP A 57 1.00 -26.43 33.53
N GLN A 58 1.63 -25.42 34.17
CA GLN A 58 1.00 -24.69 35.26
C GLN A 58 0.93 -23.19 35.01
N HIS A 59 -0.20 -22.57 35.42
CA HIS A 59 -0.45 -21.15 35.41
C HIS A 59 -0.90 -20.66 36.80
N VAL A 60 -0.57 -19.41 37.10
CA VAL A 60 -1.05 -18.73 38.33
C VAL A 60 -2.18 -17.76 37.90
N PHE A 61 -3.28 -17.80 38.62
CA PHE A 61 -4.42 -16.92 38.51
C PHE A 61 -4.45 -15.88 39.60
N GLY A 62 -4.97 -14.69 39.31
CA GLY A 62 -5.21 -13.67 40.31
C GLY A 62 -3.96 -13.02 40.85
N LEU A 63 -2.85 -13.04 40.14
CA LEU A 63 -1.67 -12.24 40.45
C LEU A 63 -1.99 -10.76 40.32
N VAL A 64 -1.81 -9.98 41.36
CA VAL A 64 -2.12 -8.56 41.39
C VAL A 64 -0.83 -7.75 41.30
N ALA A 65 -0.75 -6.91 40.25
CA ALA A 65 0.34 -5.96 40.07
C ALA A 65 0.41 -4.98 41.26
N GLY A 66 1.58 -4.68 41.71
CA GLY A 66 1.81 -3.84 42.91
C GLY A 66 1.65 -4.54 44.23
N ARG A 67 1.07 -5.77 44.27
CA ARG A 67 0.99 -6.64 45.47
C ARG A 67 1.93 -7.84 45.37
N ASP A 68 1.80 -8.63 44.30
CA ASP A 68 2.51 -9.91 44.13
C ASP A 68 3.75 -9.74 43.24
N PHE A 69 3.79 -8.76 42.40
CA PHE A 69 4.95 -8.36 41.59
C PHE A 69 4.86 -6.84 41.31
N LEU A 70 5.94 -6.22 40.85
CA LEU A 70 5.98 -4.77 40.59
C LEU A 70 5.02 -4.39 39.49
N ALA A 71 4.33 -3.28 39.67
CA ALA A 71 3.58 -2.62 38.58
C ALA A 71 4.51 -1.76 37.68
N ALA A 72 4.03 -1.38 36.50
CA ALA A 72 4.76 -0.51 35.59
C ALA A 72 5.11 0.83 36.26
N GLY A 73 6.37 1.23 36.18
CA GLY A 73 6.89 2.45 36.83
C GLY A 73 7.10 2.38 38.34
N GLN A 74 6.67 1.29 39.02
CA GLN A 74 6.85 1.12 40.47
C GLN A 74 8.29 0.76 40.79
N ALA A 75 8.84 1.35 41.84
CA ALA A 75 10.19 1.08 42.34
C ALA A 75 11.29 1.09 41.25
N GLY A 76 11.15 1.94 40.24
CA GLY A 76 12.10 2.03 39.12
C GLY A 76 11.96 0.90 38.08
N GLN A 77 10.89 0.09 38.13
CA GLN A 77 10.59 -0.93 37.12
C GLN A 77 10.29 -0.23 35.77
N PRO A 78 11.08 -0.44 34.72
CA PRO A 78 10.86 0.21 33.42
C PRO A 78 9.52 -0.23 32.83
N ALA A 79 8.78 0.75 32.32
CA ALA A 79 7.58 0.51 31.50
C ALA A 79 7.92 0.78 30.03
N LEU A 80 7.60 -0.17 29.17
CA LEU A 80 7.72 -0.04 27.73
C LEU A 80 6.42 -0.48 27.06
N ASP A 81 5.99 0.25 26.05
CA ASP A 81 4.87 -0.18 25.21
C ASP A 81 5.38 -1.33 24.30
N VAL A 82 5.14 -2.55 24.73
CA VAL A 82 5.63 -3.79 24.09
C VAL A 82 4.51 -4.73 23.66
N ALA A 83 3.26 -4.37 23.92
CA ALA A 83 2.13 -5.18 23.51
C ALA A 83 1.78 -4.95 22.04
N THR A 84 1.26 -5.98 21.39
CA THR A 84 0.68 -5.84 20.04
C THR A 84 -0.56 -4.96 20.13
N VAL A 85 -0.64 -3.98 19.23
CA VAL A 85 -1.82 -3.12 19.08
C VAL A 85 -3.00 -3.98 18.60
N LEU A 86 -4.15 -3.81 19.22
CA LEU A 86 -5.39 -4.49 18.87
C LEU A 86 -6.44 -3.47 18.41
N GLU A 87 -7.42 -3.96 17.67
CA GLU A 87 -8.62 -3.18 17.33
C GLU A 87 -9.32 -2.72 18.61
N GLY A 88 -9.69 -1.44 18.64
CA GLY A 88 -10.32 -0.82 19.81
C GLY A 88 -9.36 -0.28 20.87
N ASP A 89 -8.05 -0.50 20.76
CA ASP A 89 -7.06 0.15 21.64
C ASP A 89 -7.14 1.68 21.47
N PRO A 90 -6.97 2.45 22.55
CA PRO A 90 -7.00 3.91 22.43
C PRO A 90 -5.79 4.43 21.65
N ALA A 91 -6.04 5.38 20.75
CA ALA A 91 -4.96 6.07 20.04
C ALA A 91 -4.12 6.90 21.02
N PRO A 92 -2.78 6.93 20.89
CA PRO A 92 -1.90 7.67 21.81
C PRO A 92 -2.14 9.18 21.86
N ASP A 93 -2.69 9.75 20.80
CA ASP A 93 -3.03 11.16 20.68
C ASP A 93 -4.45 11.51 21.18
N GLY A 94 -5.21 10.49 21.64
CA GLY A 94 -6.56 10.66 22.14
C GLY A 94 -7.62 10.83 21.05
N SER A 95 -7.30 10.59 19.77
CA SER A 95 -8.24 10.76 18.64
C SER A 95 -9.40 9.73 18.63
N GLY A 96 -9.30 8.66 19.41
CA GLY A 96 -10.34 7.64 19.51
C GLY A 96 -9.78 6.21 19.53
N PRO A 97 -10.63 5.20 19.34
CA PRO A 97 -10.16 3.82 19.21
C PRO A 97 -9.41 3.60 17.88
N LEU A 98 -8.40 2.75 17.92
CA LEU A 98 -7.65 2.33 16.73
C LEU A 98 -8.45 1.31 15.92
N GLU A 99 -8.48 1.49 14.63
CA GLU A 99 -9.05 0.55 13.67
C GLU A 99 -7.96 0.00 12.75
N PRO A 100 -7.84 -1.33 12.59
CA PRO A 100 -6.87 -1.91 11.68
C PRO A 100 -7.32 -1.70 10.22
N ALA A 101 -6.41 -1.21 9.38
CA ALA A 101 -6.62 -1.09 7.95
C ALA A 101 -5.49 -1.78 7.18
N ARG A 102 -5.83 -2.34 6.02
CA ARG A 102 -4.82 -2.84 5.08
C ARG A 102 -4.44 -1.70 4.14
N GLY A 103 -3.15 -1.56 3.89
CA GLY A 103 -2.61 -0.59 2.95
C GLY A 103 -1.57 -1.24 2.04
N ILE A 104 -1.33 -0.61 0.90
CA ILE A 104 -0.24 -0.97 -0.01
C ILE A 104 0.87 0.05 0.17
N GLU A 105 2.09 -0.43 0.51
CA GLU A 105 3.26 0.43 0.60
C GLU A 105 3.67 0.93 -0.80
N MET A 106 3.55 2.22 -1.03
CA MET A 106 3.91 2.85 -2.31
C MET A 106 5.37 3.27 -2.35
N GLY A 107 5.92 3.68 -1.24
CA GLY A 107 7.29 4.14 -1.12
C GLY A 107 7.83 4.01 0.29
N HIS A 108 9.14 4.15 0.43
CA HIS A 108 9.82 4.02 1.71
C HIS A 108 10.93 5.07 1.86
N ILE A 109 11.01 5.66 3.05
CA ILE A 109 12.10 6.57 3.43
C ILE A 109 13.05 5.80 4.33
N PHE A 110 14.30 5.67 3.92
CA PHE A 110 15.35 5.01 4.70
C PHE A 110 16.23 6.04 5.39
N GLN A 111 16.25 6.04 6.71
CA GLN A 111 17.17 6.83 7.50
C GLN A 111 18.46 6.02 7.72
N LEU A 112 19.38 6.11 6.76
CA LEU A 112 20.63 5.34 6.77
C LEU A 112 21.66 5.85 7.81
N GLY A 113 21.47 7.07 8.30
CA GLY A 113 22.39 7.69 9.23
C GLY A 113 23.80 7.83 8.64
N ARG A 114 24.81 7.43 9.40
CA ARG A 114 26.22 7.56 9.00
C ARG A 114 26.89 6.22 8.70
N LYS A 115 26.16 5.10 8.78
CA LYS A 115 26.68 3.74 8.65
C LYS A 115 27.55 3.56 7.40
N TYR A 116 27.03 3.93 6.25
CA TYR A 116 27.75 3.75 4.98
C TYR A 116 28.80 4.85 4.75
N ALA A 117 28.49 6.08 5.13
CA ALA A 117 29.42 7.19 5.01
C ALA A 117 30.67 7.01 5.88
N ASP A 118 30.54 6.46 7.09
CA ASP A 118 31.69 6.13 7.95
C ASP A 118 32.51 4.98 7.36
N ALA A 119 31.85 3.90 6.88
CA ALA A 119 32.52 2.74 6.31
C ALA A 119 33.28 3.06 5.01
N LEU A 120 32.76 3.95 4.19
CA LEU A 120 33.34 4.34 2.89
C LEU A 120 34.18 5.61 2.97
N GLY A 121 34.31 6.24 4.15
CA GLY A 121 35.11 7.42 4.37
C GLY A 121 34.54 8.69 3.70
N LEU A 122 33.21 8.74 3.44
CA LEU A 122 32.57 9.88 2.80
C LEU A 122 32.46 11.06 3.76
N LYS A 123 33.27 12.09 3.53
CA LYS A 123 33.31 13.31 4.30
C LYS A 123 33.24 14.54 3.41
N VAL A 124 32.64 15.60 3.92
CA VAL A 124 32.55 16.91 3.25
C VAL A 124 32.99 17.99 4.22
N LEU A 125 33.36 19.14 3.69
CA LEU A 125 33.61 20.33 4.52
C LEU A 125 32.29 20.96 4.92
N ASP A 126 32.12 21.23 6.21
CA ASP A 126 31.00 22.03 6.70
C ASP A 126 31.22 23.52 6.42
N GLN A 127 30.27 24.37 6.78
CA GLN A 127 30.34 25.83 6.62
C GLN A 127 31.55 26.50 7.32
N ASN A 128 32.18 25.78 8.25
CA ASN A 128 33.36 26.27 9.00
C ASN A 128 34.65 25.65 8.44
N GLY A 129 34.61 24.94 7.32
CA GLY A 129 35.76 24.26 6.71
C GLY A 129 36.22 23.00 7.45
N LYS A 130 35.40 22.44 8.37
CA LYS A 130 35.71 21.22 9.10
C LYS A 130 35.17 19.99 8.34
N LEU A 131 35.98 18.94 8.20
CA LEU A 131 35.55 17.65 7.65
C LEU A 131 34.53 16.98 8.57
N VAL A 132 33.35 16.70 8.05
CA VAL A 132 32.27 15.99 8.74
C VAL A 132 31.80 14.81 7.91
N THR A 133 31.48 13.69 8.57
CA THR A 133 30.86 12.52 7.92
C THR A 133 29.43 12.87 7.53
N VAL A 134 29.03 12.54 6.30
CA VAL A 134 27.70 12.83 5.75
C VAL A 134 26.65 11.95 6.43
N THR A 135 25.51 12.53 6.77
CA THR A 135 24.31 11.80 7.12
C THR A 135 23.53 11.48 5.85
N MET A 136 23.14 10.22 5.68
CA MET A 136 22.53 9.70 4.47
C MET A 136 21.06 9.35 4.68
N GLY A 137 20.26 9.62 3.67
CA GLY A 137 18.91 9.08 3.50
C GLY A 137 18.77 8.42 2.14
N SER A 138 17.80 7.54 2.00
CA SER A 138 17.41 6.96 0.71
C SER A 138 15.90 6.98 0.60
N TYR A 139 15.40 7.17 -0.62
CA TYR A 139 13.99 7.36 -0.90
C TYR A 139 13.61 6.45 -2.06
N GLY A 140 12.78 5.47 -1.79
CA GLY A 140 12.36 4.50 -2.80
C GLY A 140 10.86 4.58 -3.09
N VAL A 141 10.50 4.45 -4.38
CA VAL A 141 9.11 4.29 -4.82
C VAL A 141 9.02 3.04 -5.69
N GLY A 142 8.07 2.16 -5.36
CA GLY A 142 7.81 0.95 -6.12
C GLY A 142 6.96 1.26 -7.36
N VAL A 143 7.57 1.65 -8.49
CA VAL A 143 6.83 2.07 -9.70
C VAL A 143 5.88 0.97 -10.18
N THR A 144 6.34 -0.26 -10.32
CA THR A 144 5.49 -1.40 -10.74
C THR A 144 4.42 -1.72 -9.70
N ARG A 145 4.72 -1.59 -8.42
CA ARG A 145 3.73 -1.72 -7.35
C ARG A 145 2.67 -0.63 -7.42
N SER A 146 3.07 0.61 -7.75
CA SER A 146 2.15 1.72 -7.95
C SER A 146 1.16 1.44 -9.08
N VAL A 147 1.62 0.89 -10.20
CA VAL A 147 0.75 0.46 -11.30
C VAL A 147 -0.26 -0.59 -10.84
N ALA A 148 0.20 -1.61 -10.11
CA ALA A 148 -0.69 -2.65 -9.57
C ALA A 148 -1.71 -2.08 -8.57
N ALA A 149 -1.30 -1.16 -7.70
CA ALA A 149 -2.18 -0.52 -6.73
C ALA A 149 -3.26 0.32 -7.41
N VAL A 150 -2.91 1.09 -8.46
CA VAL A 150 -3.86 1.85 -9.26
C VAL A 150 -4.85 0.91 -9.98
N ALA A 151 -4.36 -0.19 -10.56
CA ALA A 151 -5.21 -1.17 -11.22
C ALA A 151 -6.21 -1.80 -10.25
N GLU A 152 -5.79 -2.13 -9.02
CA GLU A 152 -6.67 -2.71 -7.98
C GLU A 152 -7.71 -1.71 -7.49
N GLU A 153 -7.31 -0.45 -7.23
CA GLU A 153 -8.19 0.60 -6.73
C GLU A 153 -9.29 1.01 -7.74
N TYR A 154 -8.95 1.00 -9.03
CA TYR A 154 -9.84 1.47 -10.10
C TYR A 154 -10.45 0.33 -10.92
N ALA A 155 -10.40 -0.92 -10.46
CA ALA A 155 -11.11 -2.04 -11.09
C ALA A 155 -12.60 -2.04 -10.72
N ASP A 156 -13.43 -2.53 -11.63
CA ASP A 156 -14.84 -2.84 -11.40
C ASP A 156 -15.19 -4.26 -11.91
N ASP A 157 -16.45 -4.65 -11.84
CA ASP A 157 -16.91 -5.99 -12.27
C ASP A 157 -16.65 -6.29 -13.77
N LYS A 158 -16.34 -5.30 -14.58
CA LYS A 158 -16.07 -5.43 -16.00
C LYS A 158 -14.59 -5.49 -16.34
N GLY A 159 -13.74 -4.96 -15.48
CA GLY A 159 -12.29 -4.91 -15.69
C GLY A 159 -11.66 -3.65 -15.12
N LEU A 160 -10.55 -3.22 -15.72
CA LEU A 160 -9.82 -2.02 -15.30
C LEU A 160 -10.58 -0.74 -15.69
N SER A 161 -10.29 0.35 -14.99
CA SER A 161 -10.87 1.68 -15.25
C SER A 161 -9.83 2.75 -14.90
N TRP A 162 -8.82 2.89 -15.77
CA TRP A 162 -7.70 3.77 -15.53
C TRP A 162 -8.12 5.24 -15.42
N PRO A 163 -7.58 5.99 -14.43
CA PRO A 163 -7.63 7.44 -14.46
C PRO A 163 -6.84 7.99 -15.67
N VAL A 164 -7.30 9.08 -16.25
CA VAL A 164 -6.76 9.59 -17.53
C VAL A 164 -5.26 9.86 -17.48
N ASN A 165 -4.77 10.40 -16.37
CA ASN A 165 -3.36 10.75 -16.17
C ASN A 165 -2.42 9.56 -15.90
N LEU A 166 -2.96 8.35 -15.70
CA LEU A 166 -2.20 7.13 -15.42
C LEU A 166 -2.51 6.00 -16.42
N ALA A 167 -3.41 6.25 -17.35
CA ALA A 167 -3.78 5.29 -18.37
C ALA A 167 -2.61 5.02 -19.33
N PRO A 168 -2.43 3.76 -19.78
CA PRO A 168 -1.40 3.43 -20.76
C PRO A 168 -1.70 3.99 -22.17
N ALA A 169 -2.94 4.36 -22.42
CA ALA A 169 -3.39 5.18 -23.55
C ALA A 169 -4.68 5.91 -23.15
N HIS A 170 -4.94 7.06 -23.75
CA HIS A 170 -6.12 7.86 -23.45
C HIS A 170 -7.39 7.31 -24.11
N VAL A 171 -7.24 6.79 -25.34
CA VAL A 171 -8.36 6.39 -26.18
C VAL A 171 -8.16 5.00 -26.75
N HIS A 172 -9.22 4.18 -26.68
CA HIS A 172 -9.30 2.89 -27.36
C HIS A 172 -10.20 3.05 -28.59
N VAL A 173 -9.63 3.10 -29.79
CA VAL A 173 -10.38 3.11 -31.05
C VAL A 173 -10.72 1.68 -31.44
N VAL A 174 -12.00 1.36 -31.54
CA VAL A 174 -12.51 0.01 -31.80
C VAL A 174 -13.26 -0.02 -33.15
N ALA A 175 -12.63 -0.64 -34.15
CA ALA A 175 -13.29 -0.88 -35.43
C ALA A 175 -14.16 -2.15 -35.37
N THR A 176 -15.46 -2.04 -35.75
CA THR A 176 -16.41 -3.17 -35.70
C THR A 176 -17.03 -3.48 -37.03
N GLY A 177 -17.21 -4.75 -37.34
CA GLY A 177 -17.78 -5.22 -38.59
C GLY A 177 -16.77 -5.82 -39.55
N LYS A 178 -17.11 -5.89 -40.84
CA LYS A 178 -16.28 -6.50 -41.90
C LYS A 178 -15.98 -5.54 -43.06
N ASP A 179 -16.59 -4.34 -43.02
CA ASP A 179 -16.46 -3.36 -44.06
C ASP A 179 -15.09 -2.67 -44.02
N GLU A 180 -14.41 -2.63 -45.15
CA GLU A 180 -13.09 -1.99 -45.26
C GLU A 180 -13.16 -0.49 -44.96
N ALA A 181 -14.28 0.15 -45.31
CA ALA A 181 -14.49 1.57 -45.03
C ALA A 181 -14.49 1.89 -43.52
N VAL A 182 -14.98 0.95 -42.68
CA VAL A 182 -14.95 1.10 -41.23
C VAL A 182 -13.52 1.09 -40.72
N PHE A 183 -12.70 0.15 -41.20
CA PHE A 183 -11.31 0.06 -40.78
C PHE A 183 -10.48 1.26 -41.29
N ALA A 184 -10.73 1.72 -42.52
CA ALA A 184 -10.07 2.91 -43.04
C ALA A 184 -10.43 4.16 -42.22
N ALA A 185 -11.72 4.35 -41.90
CA ALA A 185 -12.16 5.47 -41.06
C ALA A 185 -11.61 5.40 -39.64
N ALA A 186 -11.59 4.22 -39.04
CA ALA A 186 -11.04 4.01 -37.70
C ALA A 186 -9.52 4.26 -37.65
N SER A 187 -8.78 3.79 -38.67
CA SER A 187 -7.35 4.05 -38.80
C SER A 187 -7.04 5.54 -38.95
N LYS A 188 -7.82 6.24 -39.80
CA LYS A 188 -7.67 7.70 -39.97
C LYS A 188 -7.98 8.44 -38.66
N LEU A 189 -9.05 8.04 -37.97
CA LEU A 189 -9.44 8.66 -36.71
C LEU A 189 -8.38 8.43 -35.61
N ALA A 190 -7.80 7.23 -35.55
CA ALA A 190 -6.69 6.95 -34.63
C ALA A 190 -5.49 7.85 -34.92
N GLN A 191 -5.13 8.01 -36.21
CA GLN A 191 -4.07 8.92 -36.62
C GLN A 191 -4.37 10.39 -36.26
N ASP A 192 -5.60 10.85 -36.46
CA ASP A 192 -5.99 12.23 -36.13
C ASP A 192 -5.89 12.50 -34.62
N LEU A 193 -6.22 11.50 -33.79
CA LEU A 193 -6.06 11.59 -32.35
C LEU A 193 -4.56 11.59 -31.91
N GLU A 194 -3.73 10.79 -32.56
CA GLU A 194 -2.26 10.78 -32.30
C GLU A 194 -1.65 12.13 -32.73
N GLU A 195 -2.07 12.71 -33.88
CA GLU A 195 -1.64 14.03 -34.34
C GLU A 195 -2.09 15.15 -33.37
N ALA A 196 -3.20 14.94 -32.65
CA ALA A 196 -3.66 15.82 -31.57
C ALA A 196 -2.89 15.63 -30.25
N GLY A 197 -1.91 14.75 -30.22
CA GLY A 197 -1.07 14.50 -29.04
C GLY A 197 -1.60 13.48 -28.03
N LEU A 198 -2.61 12.70 -28.42
CA LEU A 198 -3.16 11.64 -27.57
C LEU A 198 -2.44 10.31 -27.79
N GLU A 199 -2.34 9.50 -26.74
CA GLU A 199 -1.96 8.11 -26.85
C GLU A 199 -3.17 7.25 -27.18
N VAL A 200 -3.08 6.44 -28.24
CA VAL A 200 -4.20 5.71 -28.83
C VAL A 200 -3.89 4.23 -28.91
N LEU A 201 -4.81 3.40 -28.44
CA LEU A 201 -4.85 1.97 -28.74
C LEU A 201 -5.87 1.73 -29.84
N TYR A 202 -5.43 1.21 -31.00
CA TYR A 202 -6.33 0.88 -32.10
C TYR A 202 -6.54 -0.63 -32.23
N ASP A 203 -7.81 -1.09 -32.09
CA ASP A 203 -8.20 -2.49 -32.34
C ASP A 203 -8.59 -2.71 -33.79
N ASP A 204 -7.60 -3.09 -34.59
CA ASP A 204 -7.71 -3.38 -36.03
C ASP A 204 -8.05 -4.83 -36.36
N ARG A 205 -8.32 -5.70 -35.36
CA ARG A 205 -8.54 -7.14 -35.55
C ARG A 205 -9.78 -7.42 -36.39
N ARG A 206 -9.59 -7.90 -37.61
CA ARG A 206 -10.69 -8.06 -38.62
C ARG A 206 -11.54 -9.33 -38.43
N LYS A 207 -10.99 -10.36 -37.76
CA LYS A 207 -11.65 -11.67 -37.57
C LYS A 207 -12.23 -11.88 -36.17
N VAL A 208 -12.34 -10.81 -35.40
CA VAL A 208 -12.89 -10.81 -34.04
C VAL A 208 -14.27 -10.16 -34.03
N SER A 209 -15.23 -10.78 -33.32
CA SER A 209 -16.58 -10.23 -33.22
C SER A 209 -16.60 -8.93 -32.41
N ALA A 210 -17.56 -8.06 -32.70
CA ALA A 210 -17.74 -6.81 -31.97
C ALA A 210 -17.90 -7.02 -30.46
N GLY A 211 -18.63 -8.07 -30.05
CA GLY A 211 -18.83 -8.40 -28.63
C GLY A 211 -17.52 -8.72 -27.89
N VAL A 212 -16.59 -9.44 -28.54
CA VAL A 212 -15.28 -9.72 -27.96
C VAL A 212 -14.46 -8.44 -27.86
N LYS A 213 -14.45 -7.60 -28.91
CA LYS A 213 -13.74 -6.33 -28.88
C LYS A 213 -14.25 -5.39 -27.77
N PHE A 214 -15.56 -5.34 -27.54
CA PHE A 214 -16.13 -4.55 -26.47
C PHE A 214 -15.76 -5.10 -25.09
N ALA A 215 -15.81 -6.42 -24.91
CA ALA A 215 -15.38 -7.05 -23.67
C ALA A 215 -13.89 -6.79 -23.39
N ASP A 216 -13.03 -6.90 -24.40
CA ASP A 216 -11.61 -6.57 -24.29
C ASP A 216 -11.39 -5.08 -23.97
N ALA A 217 -12.14 -4.18 -24.58
CA ALA A 217 -12.05 -2.74 -24.31
C ALA A 217 -12.48 -2.40 -22.86
N GLU A 218 -13.54 -3.04 -22.36
CA GLU A 218 -13.97 -2.88 -20.97
C GLU A 218 -12.95 -3.49 -20.00
N LEU A 219 -12.37 -4.66 -20.34
CA LEU A 219 -11.34 -5.32 -19.53
C LEU A 219 -10.05 -4.50 -19.43
N LEU A 220 -9.57 -3.94 -20.56
CA LEU A 220 -8.38 -3.09 -20.61
C LEU A 220 -8.61 -1.74 -19.91
N GLY A 221 -9.82 -1.23 -19.93
CA GLY A 221 -10.24 -0.10 -19.11
C GLY A 221 -9.65 1.26 -19.46
N LEU A 222 -9.32 1.51 -20.73
CA LEU A 222 -8.86 2.84 -21.16
C LEU A 222 -9.97 3.88 -20.97
N PRO A 223 -9.64 5.14 -20.63
CA PRO A 223 -10.62 6.16 -20.23
C PRO A 223 -11.73 6.40 -21.24
N TYR A 224 -11.38 6.46 -22.53
CA TYR A 224 -12.31 6.71 -23.61
C TYR A 224 -12.28 5.57 -24.63
N ILE A 225 -13.46 5.06 -24.99
CA ILE A 225 -13.63 4.02 -26.01
C ILE A 225 -14.38 4.66 -27.16
N LEU A 226 -13.76 4.72 -28.35
CA LEU A 226 -14.30 5.32 -29.55
C LEU A 226 -14.63 4.23 -30.58
N VAL A 227 -15.90 3.98 -30.81
CA VAL A 227 -16.38 2.88 -31.64
C VAL A 227 -16.70 3.37 -33.05
N VAL A 228 -16.02 2.81 -34.04
CA VAL A 228 -16.32 3.00 -35.46
C VAL A 228 -17.01 1.74 -35.97
N GLY A 229 -18.26 1.85 -36.36
CA GLY A 229 -19.08 0.72 -36.73
C GLY A 229 -20.29 1.09 -37.59
N ARG A 230 -21.46 0.57 -37.23
CA ARG A 230 -22.71 0.76 -38.02
C ARG A 230 -23.08 2.21 -38.21
N GLY A 231 -22.77 3.10 -37.27
CA GLY A 231 -23.02 4.54 -37.38
C GLY A 231 -22.25 5.23 -38.48
N LEU A 232 -21.15 4.63 -38.99
CA LEU A 232 -20.34 5.22 -40.06
C LEU A 232 -21.15 5.52 -41.34
N ALA A 233 -22.14 4.69 -41.70
CA ALA A 233 -23.00 4.92 -42.82
C ALA A 233 -23.81 6.24 -42.73
N SER A 234 -24.06 6.72 -41.51
CA SER A 234 -24.67 8.01 -41.19
C SER A 234 -23.64 9.07 -40.80
N GLY A 235 -22.34 8.81 -40.97
CA GLY A 235 -21.27 9.74 -40.66
C GLY A 235 -21.03 9.95 -39.17
N VAL A 236 -21.46 9.00 -38.29
CA VAL A 236 -21.33 9.10 -36.84
C VAL A 236 -20.48 7.96 -36.23
N VAL A 237 -19.84 8.25 -35.11
CA VAL A 237 -19.11 7.33 -34.26
C VAL A 237 -19.62 7.42 -32.82
N GLU A 238 -19.43 6.41 -32.04
CA GLU A 238 -19.87 6.39 -30.65
C GLU A 238 -18.66 6.56 -29.73
N LEU A 239 -18.69 7.58 -28.85
CA LEU A 239 -17.74 7.80 -27.77
C LEU A 239 -18.34 7.29 -26.46
N LYS A 240 -17.61 6.47 -25.76
CA LYS A 240 -17.98 5.98 -24.41
C LYS A 240 -16.91 6.34 -23.40
N ASN A 241 -17.32 6.94 -22.30
CA ASN A 241 -16.46 7.12 -21.13
C ASN A 241 -16.50 5.84 -20.29
N ARG A 242 -15.34 5.21 -20.07
CA ARG A 242 -15.23 3.91 -19.38
C ARG A 242 -15.70 3.98 -17.93
N ARG A 243 -15.38 5.07 -17.24
CA ARG A 243 -15.66 5.23 -15.79
C ARG A 243 -17.13 5.54 -15.51
N THR A 244 -17.72 6.45 -16.28
CA THR A 244 -19.10 6.90 -16.05
C THR A 244 -20.13 6.08 -16.83
N ALA A 245 -19.68 5.25 -17.78
CA ALA A 245 -20.49 4.55 -18.77
C ALA A 245 -21.36 5.49 -19.65
N ALA A 246 -21.12 6.79 -19.61
CA ALA A 246 -21.78 7.73 -20.52
C ALA A 246 -21.38 7.45 -21.96
N ALA A 247 -22.34 7.44 -22.86
CA ALA A 247 -22.13 7.23 -24.28
C ALA A 247 -22.72 8.42 -25.07
N LEU A 248 -22.02 8.84 -26.12
CA LEU A 248 -22.40 9.96 -26.98
C LEU A 248 -22.12 9.60 -28.44
N GLU A 249 -23.08 9.88 -29.34
CA GLU A 249 -22.82 9.82 -30.75
C GLU A 249 -22.24 11.15 -31.25
N LEU A 250 -21.17 11.09 -32.03
CA LEU A 250 -20.46 12.25 -32.57
C LEU A 250 -20.34 12.16 -34.07
N PRO A 251 -20.45 13.29 -34.80
CA PRO A 251 -20.05 13.33 -36.20
C PRO A 251 -18.57 12.88 -36.33
N LEU A 252 -18.28 12.01 -37.28
CA LEU A 252 -16.91 11.49 -37.49
C LEU A 252 -15.90 12.63 -37.65
N ALA A 253 -16.29 13.70 -38.39
CA ALA A 253 -15.39 14.83 -38.64
C ALA A 253 -15.03 15.66 -37.40
N GLU A 254 -15.83 15.57 -36.32
CA GLU A 254 -15.64 16.32 -35.07
C GLU A 254 -15.08 15.45 -33.95
N ALA A 255 -15.07 14.14 -34.15
CA ALA A 255 -14.77 13.19 -33.08
C ALA A 255 -13.36 13.36 -32.48
N ALA A 256 -12.34 13.54 -33.32
CA ALA A 256 -10.95 13.70 -32.81
C ALA A 256 -10.82 14.99 -31.97
N ALA A 257 -11.33 16.10 -32.41
CA ALA A 257 -11.26 17.37 -31.69
C ALA A 257 -12.06 17.31 -30.36
N HIS A 258 -13.24 16.68 -30.39
CA HIS A 258 -14.07 16.53 -29.22
C HIS A 258 -13.37 15.67 -28.16
N VAL A 259 -12.82 14.50 -28.54
CA VAL A 259 -12.12 13.60 -27.63
C VAL A 259 -10.85 14.24 -27.05
N ALA A 260 -10.11 14.99 -27.88
CA ALA A 260 -8.93 15.71 -27.42
C ALA A 260 -9.30 16.76 -26.34
N ALA A 261 -10.37 17.49 -26.52
CA ALA A 261 -10.85 18.47 -25.53
C ALA A 261 -11.30 17.78 -24.21
N GLU A 262 -11.98 16.64 -24.31
CA GLU A 262 -12.38 15.84 -23.13
C GLU A 262 -11.17 15.33 -22.34
N VAL A 263 -10.16 14.82 -23.04
CA VAL A 263 -8.91 14.33 -22.40
C VAL A 263 -8.16 15.48 -21.75
N GLU A 264 -8.01 16.63 -22.44
CA GLU A 264 -7.36 17.82 -21.88
C GLU A 264 -8.06 18.32 -20.60
N ALA A 265 -9.39 18.41 -20.63
CA ALA A 265 -10.18 18.80 -19.47
C ALA A 265 -10.01 17.82 -18.30
N ALA A 266 -9.98 16.51 -18.56
CA ALA A 266 -9.80 15.48 -17.55
C ALA A 266 -8.38 15.50 -16.95
N LEU A 267 -7.35 15.74 -17.76
CA LEU A 267 -5.96 15.91 -17.30
C LEU A 267 -5.83 17.15 -16.41
N ALA A 268 -6.43 18.28 -16.82
CA ALA A 268 -6.41 19.51 -16.02
C ALA A 268 -7.12 19.36 -14.66
N ALA A 269 -8.17 18.54 -14.60
CA ALA A 269 -8.90 18.25 -13.35
C ALA A 269 -8.14 17.27 -12.42
N SER A 270 -7.10 16.60 -12.92
CA SER A 270 -6.31 15.60 -12.19
C SER A 270 -5.05 16.20 -11.52
N THR A 271 -4.76 17.47 -11.76
CA THR A 271 -3.66 18.24 -11.14
C THR A 271 -4.16 19.07 -9.96
#